data_72b248660b43c32dbbda57df78806012
#
_entry.id   72b248660b43c32dbbda57df78806012
#
_cell.length_a   1.000
_cell.length_b   1.000
_cell.length_c   1.000
_cell.angle_alpha   90.00
_cell.angle_beta   90.00
_cell.angle_gamma   90.00
#
_symmetry.space_group_name_H-M   'P 1'
#
loop_
_entity.id
_entity.type
_entity.pdbx_description
1 polymer ?
#
loop_
_entity_poly.entity_id
_entity_poly.type
_entity_poly.pdbx_seq_one_letter_code
_entity_poly.pdbx_strand_id
1 'polypeptide(L)'
;SGSAKYEELCQWVDVDYFMDYLIAQTYFANGDMFNQKYWRTTDYKIKWRPIYYDLDLALGSSSPTRNVLPSYFNAEGVPSQDGSLTNMDIYVGLRKNRSWCEKFGERYVYVVYNYFTPEKVTTILDDMVKTMEPEMARHIKRWGIPSSMSAWKSSVSDLRGCLQKRTDYALSSLQKEFGFSNAQMEQWKANATAKPEAEAAG
;
A
#
# COMPACT_ATOMS: atom_id res chain seq x y z
N SER A 1 5.06 22.39 -19.29
CA SER A 1 5.91 22.05 -18.15
C SER A 1 5.25 20.92 -17.33
N GLY A 2 6.02 20.13 -16.59
CA GLY A 2 5.48 19.04 -15.75
C GLY A 2 4.49 19.55 -14.69
N SER A 3 4.59 20.79 -14.26
CA SER A 3 3.68 21.44 -13.33
C SER A 3 2.27 21.61 -13.92
N ALA A 4 2.15 22.09 -15.15
CA ALA A 4 0.84 22.30 -15.79
C ALA A 4 0.06 20.98 -15.97
N LYS A 5 0.74 19.92 -16.34
CA LYS A 5 0.13 18.58 -16.46
C LYS A 5 -0.29 18.00 -15.10
N TYR A 6 0.46 18.29 -14.06
CA TYR A 6 0.08 17.90 -12.70
C TYR A 6 -1.15 18.65 -12.20
N GLU A 7 -1.22 19.96 -12.43
CA GLU A 7 -2.38 20.78 -12.09
C GLU A 7 -3.63 20.34 -12.85
N GLU A 8 -3.49 20.00 -14.15
CA GLU A 8 -4.56 19.43 -14.95
C GLU A 8 -5.04 18.10 -14.38
N LEU A 9 -4.12 17.18 -14.03
CA LEU A 9 -4.46 15.91 -13.39
C LEU A 9 -5.26 16.13 -12.10
N CYS A 10 -4.86 17.09 -11.26
CA CYS A 10 -5.53 17.41 -10.00
C CYS A 10 -6.98 17.94 -10.18
N GLN A 11 -7.37 18.33 -11.38
CA GLN A 11 -8.78 18.71 -11.65
C GLN A 11 -9.69 17.48 -11.71
N TRP A 12 -9.17 16.34 -12.17
CA TRP A 12 -9.93 15.12 -12.43
C TRP A 12 -9.73 14.03 -11.41
N VAL A 13 -8.54 13.96 -10.83
CA VAL A 13 -8.08 12.91 -9.93
C VAL A 13 -7.91 13.46 -8.52
N ASP A 14 -8.36 12.73 -7.52
CA ASP A 14 -8.06 12.98 -6.12
C ASP A 14 -6.66 12.45 -5.82
N VAL A 15 -5.65 13.28 -6.06
CA VAL A 15 -4.24 12.86 -5.97
C VAL A 15 -3.80 12.51 -4.56
N ASP A 16 -4.43 13.07 -3.53
CA ASP A 16 -4.13 12.74 -2.13
C ASP A 16 -4.71 11.36 -1.78
N TYR A 17 -5.92 11.05 -2.25
CA TYR A 17 -6.48 9.71 -2.09
C TYR A 17 -5.70 8.66 -2.88
N PHE A 18 -5.22 8.99 -4.09
CA PHE A 18 -4.31 8.13 -4.84
C PHE A 18 -3.00 7.89 -4.10
N MET A 19 -2.49 8.90 -3.42
CA MET A 19 -1.28 8.78 -2.59
C MET A 19 -1.47 7.75 -1.48
N ASP A 20 -2.55 7.85 -0.70
CA ASP A 20 -2.87 6.90 0.37
C ASP A 20 -3.08 5.47 -0.16
N TYR A 21 -3.77 5.34 -1.31
CA TYR A 21 -3.92 4.06 -1.99
C TYR A 21 -2.56 3.44 -2.36
N LEU A 22 -1.68 4.22 -2.98
CA LEU A 22 -0.33 3.76 -3.37
C LEU A 22 0.52 3.39 -2.15
N ILE A 23 0.39 4.13 -1.05
CA ILE A 23 1.07 3.81 0.21
C ILE A 23 0.65 2.42 0.69
N ALA A 24 -0.64 2.14 0.76
CA ALA A 24 -1.12 0.83 1.20
C ALA A 24 -0.69 -0.28 0.24
N GLN A 25 -0.87 -0.11 -1.08
CA GLN A 25 -0.47 -1.09 -2.09
C GLN A 25 1.02 -1.44 -2.01
N THR A 26 1.87 -0.45 -1.84
CA THR A 26 3.33 -0.64 -1.83
C THR A 26 3.86 -1.05 -0.46
N TYR A 27 3.25 -0.60 0.63
CA TYR A 27 3.58 -1.09 1.96
C TYR A 27 3.26 -2.58 2.11
N PHE A 28 2.07 -3.00 1.73
CA PHE A 28 1.68 -4.41 1.75
C PHE A 28 2.22 -5.20 0.55
N ALA A 29 3.05 -4.60 -0.28
CA ALA A 29 3.71 -5.24 -1.42
C ALA A 29 2.75 -6.05 -2.31
N ASN A 30 1.59 -5.44 -2.66
CA ASN A 30 0.64 -6.08 -3.55
C ASN A 30 1.26 -6.27 -4.93
N GLY A 31 1.29 -7.51 -5.42
CA GLY A 31 1.86 -7.86 -6.73
C GLY A 31 0.87 -7.75 -7.88
N ASP A 32 -0.43 -7.64 -7.59
CA ASP A 32 -1.49 -7.51 -8.60
C ASP A 32 -1.81 -6.05 -8.90
N MET A 33 -0.81 -5.36 -9.45
CA MET A 33 -0.88 -3.92 -9.69
C MET A 33 -1.82 -3.51 -10.83
N PHE A 34 -2.22 -4.44 -11.69
CA PHE A 34 -3.10 -4.16 -12.83
C PHE A 34 -4.58 -4.37 -12.50
N ASN A 35 -4.89 -5.08 -11.44
CA ASN A 35 -6.25 -5.32 -10.97
C ASN A 35 -6.75 -4.12 -10.15
N GLN A 36 -7.11 -3.03 -10.84
CA GLN A 36 -7.51 -1.79 -10.23
C GLN A 36 -8.88 -1.33 -10.73
N LYS A 37 -9.68 -0.78 -9.82
CA LYS A 37 -10.98 -0.18 -10.13
C LYS A 37 -11.04 1.25 -9.57
N TYR A 38 -11.78 2.08 -10.27
CA TYR A 38 -11.90 3.50 -9.94
C TYR A 38 -13.36 3.92 -9.94
N TRP A 39 -13.66 4.93 -9.18
CA TRP A 39 -14.97 5.53 -9.13
C TRP A 39 -14.90 7.05 -8.99
N ARG A 40 -15.96 7.72 -9.35
CA ARG A 40 -16.21 9.13 -9.12
C ARG A 40 -17.72 9.39 -9.08
N THR A 41 -18.14 10.57 -8.61
CA THR A 41 -19.53 10.99 -8.78
C THR A 41 -19.76 11.55 -10.19
N THR A 42 -20.98 11.44 -10.71
CA THR A 42 -21.33 11.93 -12.05
C THR A 42 -21.24 13.45 -12.15
N ASP A 43 -21.46 14.16 -11.05
CA ASP A 43 -21.33 15.62 -10.94
C ASP A 43 -19.91 16.11 -10.62
N TYR A 44 -18.94 15.19 -10.57
CA TYR A 44 -17.53 15.45 -10.23
C TYR A 44 -17.29 16.15 -8.87
N LYS A 45 -18.24 16.15 -7.96
CA LYS A 45 -17.96 16.60 -6.58
C LYS A 45 -16.93 15.73 -5.90
N ILE A 46 -16.96 14.41 -6.18
CA ILE A 46 -15.87 13.50 -5.86
C ILE A 46 -15.15 13.18 -7.17
N LYS A 47 -13.86 13.49 -7.21
CA LYS A 47 -12.96 13.18 -8.32
C LYS A 47 -12.68 11.70 -8.41
N TRP A 48 -11.97 11.25 -9.44
CA TRP A 48 -11.56 9.86 -9.57
C TRP A 48 -10.74 9.41 -8.36
N ARG A 49 -11.14 8.28 -7.78
CA ARG A 49 -10.49 7.58 -6.66
C ARG A 49 -10.36 6.10 -6.97
N PRO A 50 -9.22 5.46 -6.63
CA PRO A 50 -9.11 4.00 -6.67
C PRO A 50 -9.95 3.36 -5.57
N ILE A 51 -10.32 2.09 -5.77
CA ILE A 51 -11.03 1.28 -4.78
C ILE A 51 -10.03 0.31 -4.15
N TYR A 52 -9.99 0.25 -2.81
CA TYR A 52 -9.25 -0.78 -2.09
C TYR A 52 -10.00 -2.11 -2.17
N TYR A 53 -9.45 -3.06 -2.92
CA TYR A 53 -9.98 -4.40 -3.02
C TYR A 53 -8.90 -5.36 -3.52
N ASP A 54 -9.13 -6.67 -3.41
CA ASP A 54 -8.34 -7.73 -3.98
C ASP A 54 -6.85 -7.68 -3.60
N LEU A 55 -6.60 -7.70 -2.29
CA LEU A 55 -5.24 -7.66 -1.73
C LEU A 55 -4.72 -9.06 -1.35
N ASP A 56 -5.29 -10.13 -1.92
CA ASP A 56 -4.91 -11.52 -1.65
C ASP A 56 -3.48 -11.85 -2.08
N LEU A 57 -2.93 -11.13 -3.07
CA LEU A 57 -1.53 -11.22 -3.49
C LEU A 57 -0.59 -10.26 -2.74
N ALA A 58 -1.09 -9.55 -1.73
CA ALA A 58 -0.27 -8.72 -0.86
C ALA A 58 0.64 -9.58 0.02
N LEU A 59 1.83 -9.06 0.37
CA LEU A 59 2.84 -9.73 1.20
C LEU A 59 3.20 -11.15 0.73
N GLY A 60 3.08 -11.43 -0.56
CA GLY A 60 3.25 -12.76 -1.16
C GLY A 60 4.46 -13.51 -0.58
N SER A 61 4.27 -14.77 -0.24
CA SER A 61 5.24 -15.63 0.45
C SER A 61 5.67 -15.12 1.83
N SER A 62 4.92 -14.22 2.46
CA SER A 62 5.23 -13.61 3.77
C SER A 62 6.66 -13.04 3.84
N SER A 63 7.14 -12.45 2.74
CA SER A 63 8.46 -11.85 2.67
C SER A 63 8.42 -10.37 3.07
N PRO A 64 9.03 -9.98 4.18
CA PRO A 64 9.04 -8.57 4.60
C PRO A 64 9.89 -7.69 3.66
N THR A 65 10.81 -8.29 2.90
CA THR A 65 11.73 -7.58 2.00
C THR A 65 11.16 -7.30 0.61
N ARG A 66 9.98 -7.87 0.28
CA ARG A 66 9.37 -7.69 -1.04
C ARG A 66 9.15 -6.20 -1.33
N ASN A 67 9.70 -5.74 -2.44
CA ASN A 67 9.58 -4.35 -2.90
C ASN A 67 8.88 -4.30 -4.26
N VAL A 68 7.72 -3.67 -4.30
CA VAL A 68 6.93 -3.47 -5.52
C VAL A 68 6.94 -2.02 -6.02
N LEU A 69 7.62 -1.10 -5.31
CA LEU A 69 7.73 0.29 -5.73
C LEU A 69 8.23 0.44 -7.17
N PRO A 70 9.31 -0.26 -7.61
CA PRO A 70 9.76 -0.15 -8.99
C PRO A 70 8.68 -0.58 -10.00
N SER A 71 7.91 -1.61 -9.67
CA SER A 71 6.84 -2.11 -10.54
C SER A 71 5.70 -1.10 -10.72
N TYR A 72 5.40 -0.32 -9.67
CA TYR A 72 4.39 0.75 -9.75
C TYR A 72 4.89 2.01 -10.44
N PHE A 73 6.14 2.40 -10.20
CA PHE A 73 6.64 3.71 -10.61
C PHE A 73 7.54 3.71 -11.84
N ASN A 74 8.00 2.54 -12.31
CA ASN A 74 8.89 2.40 -13.47
C ASN A 74 8.27 1.60 -14.63
N ALA A 75 6.96 1.34 -14.58
CA ALA A 75 6.24 0.56 -15.58
C ALA A 75 5.81 1.40 -16.82
N GLU A 76 6.65 2.35 -17.25
CA GLU A 76 6.36 3.20 -18.43
C GLU A 76 6.22 2.33 -19.69
N GLY A 77 5.13 2.52 -20.41
CA GLY A 77 4.89 1.84 -21.68
C GLY A 77 4.50 0.36 -21.57
N VAL A 78 4.14 -0.14 -20.38
CA VAL A 78 3.54 -1.47 -20.27
C VAL A 78 2.12 -1.41 -20.84
N PRO A 79 1.84 -1.97 -22.04
CA PRO A 79 0.50 -1.92 -22.61
C PRO A 79 -0.44 -2.78 -21.76
N SER A 80 -1.68 -2.33 -21.61
CA SER A 80 -2.76 -3.21 -21.18
C SER A 80 -2.98 -4.33 -22.20
N GLN A 81 -3.71 -5.38 -21.82
CA GLN A 81 -4.02 -6.50 -22.74
C GLN A 81 -4.75 -6.05 -24.00
N ASP A 82 -5.46 -4.93 -23.97
CA ASP A 82 -6.19 -4.34 -25.10
C ASP A 82 -5.43 -3.20 -25.80
N GLY A 83 -4.17 -2.94 -25.41
CA GLY A 83 -3.35 -1.88 -26.00
C GLY A 83 -3.68 -0.47 -25.51
N SER A 84 -4.60 -0.30 -24.56
CA SER A 84 -4.88 1.00 -23.96
C SER A 84 -3.75 1.41 -23.00
N LEU A 85 -3.71 2.71 -22.63
CA LEU A 85 -2.82 3.20 -21.59
C LEU A 85 -3.19 2.56 -20.26
N THR A 86 -2.20 2.09 -19.52
CA THR A 86 -2.42 1.53 -18.20
C THR A 86 -2.48 2.63 -17.15
N ASN A 87 -3.15 2.34 -16.03
CA ASN A 87 -3.16 3.23 -14.87
C ASN A 87 -1.76 3.54 -14.34
N MET A 88 -0.78 2.71 -14.70
CA MET A 88 0.63 2.88 -14.33
C MET A 88 1.22 4.16 -14.88
N ASP A 89 0.74 4.65 -16.03
CA ASP A 89 1.19 5.91 -16.62
C ASP A 89 0.93 7.11 -15.70
N ILE A 90 -0.16 7.06 -14.91
CA ILE A 90 -0.45 8.07 -13.88
C ILE A 90 0.65 8.05 -12.81
N TYR A 91 1.02 6.88 -12.31
CA TYR A 91 2.02 6.73 -11.25
C TYR A 91 3.41 7.12 -11.73
N VAL A 92 3.79 6.69 -12.93
CA VAL A 92 5.04 7.10 -13.59
C VAL A 92 5.06 8.62 -13.81
N GLY A 93 3.93 9.20 -14.21
CA GLY A 93 3.79 10.65 -14.38
C GLY A 93 3.94 11.42 -13.06
N LEU A 94 3.30 10.93 -12.00
CA LEU A 94 3.41 11.51 -10.65
C LEU A 94 4.85 11.46 -10.13
N ARG A 95 5.57 10.35 -10.35
CA ARG A 95 6.98 10.23 -9.96
C ARG A 95 7.88 11.29 -10.61
N LYS A 96 7.56 11.77 -11.81
CA LYS A 96 8.32 12.84 -12.49
C LYS A 96 8.15 14.21 -11.83
N ASN A 97 7.19 14.36 -10.90
CA ASN A 97 6.97 15.59 -10.14
C ASN A 97 7.66 15.50 -8.77
N ARG A 98 8.77 16.24 -8.62
CA ARG A 98 9.58 16.21 -7.38
C ARG A 98 8.78 16.60 -6.14
N SER A 99 7.95 17.63 -6.22
CA SER A 99 7.13 18.09 -5.10
C SER A 99 6.11 17.03 -4.68
N TRP A 100 5.54 16.31 -5.65
CA TRP A 100 4.66 15.16 -5.33
C TRP A 100 5.45 14.03 -4.66
N CYS A 101 6.65 13.71 -5.15
CA CYS A 101 7.49 12.67 -4.53
C CYS A 101 7.83 12.99 -3.07
N GLU A 102 8.16 14.24 -2.77
CA GLU A 102 8.44 14.68 -1.39
C GLU A 102 7.20 14.55 -0.50
N LYS A 103 6.02 14.99 -0.97
CA LYS A 103 4.74 14.78 -0.25
C LYS A 103 4.42 13.30 -0.06
N PHE A 104 4.63 12.48 -1.09
CA PHE A 104 4.43 11.03 -1.02
C PHE A 104 5.33 10.39 0.03
N GLY A 105 6.63 10.75 0.06
CA GLY A 105 7.57 10.26 1.05
C GLY A 105 7.18 10.64 2.47
N GLU A 106 6.87 11.93 2.72
CA GLU A 106 6.42 12.41 4.03
C GLU A 106 5.12 11.72 4.47
N ARG A 107 4.12 11.63 3.59
CA ARG A 107 2.85 10.94 3.89
C ARG A 107 3.05 9.45 4.12
N TYR A 108 3.93 8.80 3.36
CA TYR A 108 4.26 7.39 3.55
C TYR A 108 4.82 7.14 4.96
N VAL A 109 5.81 7.94 5.37
CA VAL A 109 6.40 7.86 6.72
C VAL A 109 5.33 8.09 7.78
N TYR A 110 4.49 9.11 7.60
CA TYR A 110 3.39 9.40 8.52
C TYR A 110 2.43 8.21 8.68
N VAL A 111 1.96 7.63 7.56
CA VAL A 111 1.03 6.50 7.56
C VAL A 111 1.65 5.28 8.24
N VAL A 112 2.91 5.00 7.96
CA VAL A 112 3.61 3.85 8.54
C VAL A 112 3.75 3.99 10.06
N TYR A 113 4.15 5.15 10.56
CA TYR A 113 4.33 5.35 11.99
C TYR A 113 3.03 5.54 12.78
N ASN A 114 1.92 5.89 12.11
CA ASN A 114 0.64 6.12 12.79
C ASN A 114 -0.38 5.00 12.58
N TYR A 115 -0.36 4.29 11.44
CA TYR A 115 -1.37 3.29 11.10
C TYR A 115 -0.81 1.88 10.89
N PHE A 116 0.42 1.76 10.38
CA PHE A 116 1.02 0.48 10.02
C PHE A 116 2.15 0.08 10.96
N THR A 117 2.08 0.51 12.22
CA THR A 117 3.05 0.05 13.23
C THR A 117 2.94 -1.46 13.42
N PRO A 118 4.03 -2.16 13.76
CA PRO A 118 4.00 -3.60 14.00
C PRO A 118 2.90 -4.02 14.97
N GLU A 119 2.65 -3.25 16.04
CA GLU A 119 1.62 -3.52 17.01
C GLU A 119 0.23 -3.45 16.40
N LYS A 120 -0.08 -2.37 15.66
CA LYS A 120 -1.41 -2.18 15.07
C LYS A 120 -1.72 -3.26 14.03
N VAL A 121 -0.79 -3.53 13.11
CA VAL A 121 -1.02 -4.52 12.05
C VAL A 121 -1.08 -5.95 12.59
N THR A 122 -0.32 -6.28 13.65
CA THR A 122 -0.41 -7.60 14.27
C THR A 122 -1.65 -7.76 15.15
N THR A 123 -2.13 -6.70 15.79
CA THR A 123 -3.41 -6.71 16.51
C THR A 123 -4.58 -6.99 15.54
N ILE A 124 -4.59 -6.35 14.38
CA ILE A 124 -5.62 -6.62 13.34
C ILE A 124 -5.52 -8.09 12.87
N LEU A 125 -4.31 -8.61 12.65
CA LEU A 125 -4.12 -10.02 12.31
C LEU A 125 -4.67 -10.94 13.42
N ASP A 126 -4.44 -10.63 14.69
CA ASP A 126 -4.93 -11.42 15.82
C ASP A 126 -6.44 -11.46 15.89
N ASP A 127 -7.11 -10.34 15.66
CA ASP A 127 -8.57 -10.25 15.62
C ASP A 127 -9.14 -11.06 14.46
N MET A 128 -8.51 -11.01 13.28
CA MET A 128 -8.88 -11.85 12.13
C MET A 128 -8.72 -13.33 12.44
N VAL A 129 -7.57 -13.72 13.01
CA VAL A 129 -7.30 -15.12 13.42
C VAL A 129 -8.33 -15.60 14.42
N LYS A 130 -8.61 -14.82 15.45
CA LYS A 130 -9.62 -15.14 16.48
C LYS A 130 -11.01 -15.37 15.85
N THR A 131 -11.36 -14.59 14.85
CA THR A 131 -12.64 -14.71 14.14
C THR A 131 -12.68 -15.95 13.23
N MET A 132 -11.58 -16.29 12.58
CA MET A 132 -11.54 -17.35 11.57
C MET A 132 -11.23 -18.74 12.16
N GLU A 133 -10.44 -18.82 13.24
CA GLU A 133 -9.96 -20.08 13.80
C GLU A 133 -11.08 -21.09 14.12
N PRO A 134 -12.23 -20.69 14.72
CA PRO A 134 -13.31 -21.63 15.02
C PRO A 134 -13.88 -22.35 13.80
N GLU A 135 -13.87 -21.70 12.62
CA GLU A 135 -14.41 -22.26 11.38
C GLU A 135 -13.35 -22.95 10.50
N MET A 136 -12.06 -22.79 10.81
CA MET A 136 -10.99 -23.24 9.95
C MET A 136 -10.96 -24.77 9.77
N ALA A 137 -11.24 -25.54 10.80
CA ALA A 137 -11.32 -27.00 10.70
C ALA A 137 -12.41 -27.46 9.71
N ARG A 138 -13.56 -26.79 9.71
CA ARG A 138 -14.67 -27.04 8.77
C ARG A 138 -14.30 -26.62 7.36
N HIS A 139 -13.64 -25.47 7.21
CA HIS A 139 -13.11 -24.98 5.93
C HIS A 139 -12.14 -25.98 5.32
N ILE A 140 -11.15 -26.44 6.08
CA ILE A 140 -10.16 -27.43 5.63
C ILE A 140 -10.82 -28.74 5.20
N LYS A 141 -11.78 -29.25 5.99
CA LYS A 141 -12.53 -30.46 5.65
C LYS A 141 -13.28 -30.33 4.31
N ARG A 142 -13.79 -29.14 3.99
CA ARG A 142 -14.55 -28.88 2.76
C ARG A 142 -13.64 -28.68 1.54
N TRP A 143 -12.57 -27.92 1.68
CA TRP A 143 -11.81 -27.42 0.56
C TRP A 143 -10.41 -28.03 0.41
N GLY A 144 -9.89 -28.67 1.48
CA GLY A 144 -8.54 -29.24 1.49
C GLY A 144 -7.39 -28.22 1.52
N ILE A 145 -7.72 -26.93 1.60
CA ILE A 145 -6.75 -25.83 1.62
C ILE A 145 -7.10 -24.88 2.78
N PRO A 146 -6.13 -24.56 3.66
CA PRO A 146 -4.79 -25.16 3.80
C PRO A 146 -4.88 -26.66 4.14
N SER A 147 -3.78 -27.40 4.00
CA SER A 147 -3.79 -28.87 4.14
C SER A 147 -4.11 -29.36 5.57
N SER A 148 -3.94 -28.52 6.57
CA SER A 148 -4.20 -28.85 7.99
C SER A 148 -4.27 -27.59 8.85
N MET A 149 -4.81 -27.73 10.07
CA MET A 149 -4.76 -26.67 11.09
C MET A 149 -3.32 -26.24 11.42
N SER A 150 -2.38 -27.19 11.44
CA SER A 150 -0.97 -26.89 11.68
C SER A 150 -0.39 -26.04 10.55
N ALA A 151 -0.70 -26.37 9.29
CA ALA A 151 -0.27 -25.59 8.13
C ALA A 151 -0.85 -24.17 8.16
N TRP A 152 -2.13 -24.03 8.52
CA TRP A 152 -2.75 -22.70 8.68
C TRP A 152 -2.07 -21.88 9.78
N LYS A 153 -1.84 -22.46 10.95
CA LYS A 153 -1.15 -21.78 12.07
C LYS A 153 0.29 -21.39 11.71
N SER A 154 0.99 -22.22 10.94
CA SER A 154 2.33 -21.88 10.42
C SER A 154 2.26 -20.66 9.50
N SER A 155 1.32 -20.63 8.55
CA SER A 155 1.15 -19.49 7.64
C SER A 155 0.79 -18.19 8.39
N VAL A 156 -0.04 -18.28 9.43
CA VAL A 156 -0.34 -17.13 10.31
C VAL A 156 0.91 -16.64 11.03
N SER A 157 1.72 -17.56 11.54
CA SER A 157 2.99 -17.23 12.22
C SER A 157 3.99 -16.56 11.27
N ASP A 158 4.10 -17.07 10.04
CA ASP A 158 4.97 -16.50 9.01
C ASP A 158 4.52 -15.08 8.61
N LEU A 159 3.21 -14.90 8.43
CA LEU A 159 2.64 -13.58 8.15
C LEU A 159 2.88 -12.60 9.30
N ARG A 160 2.72 -13.03 10.54
CA ARG A 160 3.02 -12.24 11.74
C ARG A 160 4.49 -11.79 11.75
N GLY A 161 5.42 -12.73 11.53
CA GLY A 161 6.85 -12.44 11.47
C GLY A 161 7.20 -11.48 10.33
N CYS A 162 6.49 -11.57 9.21
CA CYS A 162 6.59 -10.61 8.11
C CYS A 162 6.15 -9.21 8.54
N LEU A 163 4.95 -9.08 9.10
CA LEU A 163 4.37 -7.80 9.52
C LEU A 163 5.22 -7.09 10.58
N GLN A 164 5.81 -7.84 11.52
CA GLN A 164 6.70 -7.29 12.54
C GLN A 164 7.95 -6.61 11.98
N LYS A 165 8.41 -7.04 10.80
CA LYS A 165 9.63 -6.52 10.14
C LYS A 165 9.33 -5.59 8.96
N ARG A 166 8.09 -5.58 8.49
CA ARG A 166 7.72 -4.90 7.23
C ARG A 166 8.04 -3.41 7.22
N THR A 167 7.80 -2.73 8.32
CA THR A 167 8.02 -1.28 8.46
C THR A 167 9.43 -0.87 8.04
N ASP A 168 10.46 -1.50 8.57
CA ASP A 168 11.85 -1.14 8.29
C ASP A 168 12.21 -1.36 6.82
N TYR A 169 11.78 -2.49 6.26
CA TYR A 169 12.04 -2.80 4.84
C TYR A 169 11.25 -1.88 3.90
N ALA A 170 10.00 -1.55 4.23
CA ALA A 170 9.20 -0.64 3.42
C ALA A 170 9.79 0.77 3.38
N LEU A 171 10.22 1.30 4.53
CA LEU A 171 10.85 2.62 4.61
C LEU A 171 12.22 2.65 3.92
N SER A 172 13.03 1.60 4.08
CA SER A 172 14.31 1.47 3.38
C SER A 172 14.11 1.42 1.86
N SER A 173 13.11 0.68 1.40
CA SER A 173 12.75 0.60 -0.03
C SER A 173 12.28 1.94 -0.57
N LEU A 174 11.42 2.65 0.17
CA LEU A 174 10.96 4.00 -0.18
C LEU A 174 12.14 4.95 -0.33
N GLN A 175 13.01 5.01 0.68
CA GLN A 175 14.19 5.88 0.67
C GLN A 175 15.07 5.63 -0.55
N LYS A 176 15.38 4.36 -0.80
CA LYS A 176 16.23 3.96 -1.92
C LYS A 176 15.59 4.28 -3.26
N GLU A 177 14.32 3.96 -3.43
CA GLU A 177 13.61 4.11 -4.70
C GLU A 177 13.45 5.58 -5.10
N PHE A 178 13.19 6.46 -4.16
CA PHE A 178 12.98 7.89 -4.41
C PHE A 178 14.23 8.75 -4.20
N GLY A 179 15.32 8.17 -3.69
CA GLY A 179 16.57 8.88 -3.44
C GLY A 179 16.47 9.90 -2.30
N PHE A 180 15.63 9.63 -1.29
CA PHE A 180 15.50 10.52 -0.13
C PHE A 180 16.74 10.44 0.76
N SER A 181 17.18 11.58 1.26
CA SER A 181 18.31 11.64 2.20
C SER A 181 17.92 11.12 3.58
N ASN A 182 18.92 10.67 4.35
CA ASN A 182 18.72 10.29 5.75
C ASN A 182 18.10 11.45 6.56
N ALA A 183 18.54 12.68 6.33
CA ALA A 183 18.01 13.85 7.01
C ALA A 183 16.50 14.07 6.75
N GLN A 184 16.05 13.87 5.50
CA GLN A 184 14.63 13.92 5.16
C GLN A 184 13.83 12.83 5.89
N MET A 185 14.31 11.58 5.84
CA MET A 185 13.64 10.47 6.50
C MET A 185 13.51 10.67 8.01
N GLU A 186 14.57 11.13 8.69
CA GLU A 186 14.53 11.43 10.13
C GLU A 186 13.63 12.61 10.46
N GLN A 187 13.62 13.66 9.64
CA GLN A 187 12.71 14.79 9.82
C GLN A 187 11.24 14.36 9.71
N TRP A 188 10.90 13.57 8.69
CA TRP A 188 9.53 13.07 8.49
C TRP A 188 9.11 12.14 9.62
N LYS A 189 10.00 11.29 10.10
CA LYS A 189 9.77 10.44 11.27
C LYS A 189 9.48 11.28 12.52
N ALA A 190 10.29 12.29 12.78
CA ALA A 190 10.08 13.20 13.90
C ALA A 190 8.71 13.91 13.80
N ASN A 191 8.35 14.39 12.61
CA ASN A 191 7.05 15.02 12.37
C ASN A 191 5.89 14.03 12.60
N ALA A 192 6.00 12.81 12.11
CA ALA A 192 4.97 11.77 12.23
C ALA A 192 4.72 11.36 13.70
N THR A 193 5.80 11.30 14.50
CA THR A 193 5.71 10.91 15.93
C THR A 193 5.31 12.05 16.85
N ALA A 194 5.58 13.32 16.46
CA ALA A 194 5.20 14.50 17.24
C ALA A 194 3.70 14.87 17.13
N LYS A 195 3.04 14.46 16.04
CA LYS A 195 1.61 14.72 15.78
C LYS A 195 0.91 13.43 15.43
N PRO A 196 0.77 12.47 16.35
CA PRO A 196 -0.12 11.36 16.11
C PRO A 196 -1.51 11.93 15.86
N GLU A 197 -2.23 11.42 14.85
CA GLU A 197 -3.64 11.77 14.68
C GLU A 197 -4.37 11.47 15.98
N ALA A 198 -5.11 12.45 16.50
CA ALA A 198 -6.11 12.17 17.52
C ALA A 198 -7.01 11.07 16.92
N GLU A 199 -7.19 9.97 17.64
CA GLU A 199 -8.11 8.91 17.25
C GLU A 199 -9.39 9.58 16.80
N ALA A 200 -9.74 9.39 15.52
CA ALA A 200 -11.01 9.87 15.01
C ALA A 200 -12.07 9.22 15.89
N ALA A 201 -12.69 10.03 16.73
CA ALA A 201 -13.76 9.58 17.62
C ALA A 201 -14.80 8.88 16.75
N GLY A 202 -15.06 7.60 17.07
CA GLY A 202 -15.77 6.59 16.32
C GLY A 202 -17.18 6.94 15.87
#